data_4e3ab8459ff647e667866d62edba26cd
#
_entry.id   4e3ab8459ff647e667866d62edba26cd
#
_cell.length_a   1.000
_cell.length_b   1.000
_cell.length_c   1.000
_cell.angle_alpha   90.00
_cell.angle_beta   90.00
_cell.angle_gamma   90.00
#
_symmetry.space_group_name_H-M   'P 1'
#
loop_
_entity.id
_entity.type
_entity.pdbx_description
1 polymer ?
#
loop_
_entity_poly.entity_id
_entity_poly.type
_entity_poly.pdbx_seq_one_letter_code
_entity_poly.pdbx_strand_id
1 'polypeptide(L)'
;FIIFAGRNNKYTMSPRPKNIRKVNNMPSVAGFRPVISNNSCEETIFLHFEEYETIRLCDYEMKTQQEASISMGVSRPTLSRIYTSARQKIAKAFVCGAAIMIEGGVSYTNSEWFRCGSCGFLFNNINPALKIRKTVCPVCFLSLIHISEP
;
A
#
# COMPACT_ATOMS: atom_id res chain seq x y z
N PHE A 1 -11.97 -47.09 -38.37
CA PHE A 1 -11.00 -46.11 -37.81
C PHE A 1 -11.76 -45.15 -36.92
N ILE A 2 -11.66 -45.35 -35.60
CA ILE A 2 -12.30 -44.50 -34.61
C ILE A 2 -11.24 -43.51 -34.11
N ILE A 3 -11.40 -42.23 -34.39
CA ILE A 3 -10.52 -41.14 -33.89
C ILE A 3 -11.03 -40.76 -32.51
N PHE A 4 -10.26 -41.07 -31.46
CA PHE A 4 -10.48 -40.56 -30.11
C PHE A 4 -10.02 -39.09 -30.06
N ALA A 5 -10.96 -38.16 -30.01
CA ALA A 5 -10.73 -36.78 -29.72
C ALA A 5 -10.40 -36.64 -28.21
N GLY A 6 -9.14 -36.42 -27.91
CA GLY A 6 -8.69 -36.13 -26.53
C GLY A 6 -9.28 -34.81 -26.03
N ARG A 7 -10.10 -34.86 -24.98
CA ARG A 7 -10.56 -33.68 -24.24
C ARG A 7 -9.42 -33.13 -23.43
N ASN A 8 -8.77 -32.10 -23.93
CA ASN A 8 -7.88 -31.26 -23.13
C ASN A 8 -8.69 -30.49 -22.09
N ASN A 9 -8.85 -31.07 -20.92
CA ASN A 9 -9.45 -30.40 -19.77
C ASN A 9 -8.37 -29.49 -19.15
N LYS A 10 -8.24 -28.27 -19.68
CA LYS A 10 -7.47 -27.20 -19.02
C LYS A 10 -8.26 -26.78 -17.78
N TYR A 11 -7.92 -27.38 -16.64
CA TYR A 11 -8.29 -26.82 -15.34
C TYR A 11 -7.56 -25.48 -15.19
N THR A 12 -8.20 -24.41 -15.58
CA THR A 12 -7.80 -23.07 -15.19
C THR A 12 -8.11 -22.95 -13.70
N MET A 13 -7.08 -23.18 -12.87
CA MET A 13 -7.17 -22.89 -11.45
C MET A 13 -7.49 -21.41 -11.31
N SER A 14 -8.72 -21.13 -10.85
CA SER A 14 -9.12 -19.77 -10.51
C SER A 14 -8.11 -19.18 -9.54
N PRO A 15 -7.54 -17.98 -9.80
CA PRO A 15 -6.57 -17.40 -8.90
C PRO A 15 -7.22 -17.25 -7.52
N ARG A 16 -6.55 -17.81 -6.50
CA ARG A 16 -7.03 -17.77 -5.12
C ARG A 16 -7.30 -16.31 -4.73
N PRO A 17 -8.50 -15.97 -4.25
CA PRO A 17 -8.83 -14.60 -3.89
C PRO A 17 -7.80 -14.07 -2.89
N LYS A 18 -7.24 -12.90 -3.18
CA LYS A 18 -6.28 -12.25 -2.29
C LYS A 18 -7.02 -11.77 -1.05
N ASN A 19 -6.65 -12.28 0.12
CA ASN A 19 -7.19 -11.77 1.37
C ASN A 19 -6.82 -10.29 1.54
N ILE A 20 -7.81 -9.48 1.89
CA ILE A 20 -7.63 -8.07 2.22
C ILE A 20 -6.77 -7.97 3.48
N ARG A 21 -5.78 -7.09 3.47
CA ARG A 21 -4.81 -6.93 4.55
C ARG A 21 -5.12 -5.70 5.37
N LYS A 22 -4.99 -5.81 6.68
CA LYS A 22 -5.23 -4.68 7.57
C LYS A 22 -4.02 -3.74 7.59
N VAL A 23 -4.27 -2.46 7.33
CA VAL A 23 -3.32 -1.36 7.51
C VAL A 23 -3.82 -0.50 8.65
N ASN A 24 -3.02 -0.39 9.72
CA ASN A 24 -3.46 0.31 10.93
C ASN A 24 -3.25 1.83 10.80
N ASN A 25 -2.13 2.23 10.21
CA ASN A 25 -1.79 3.63 10.02
C ASN A 25 -1.37 3.89 8.57
N MET A 26 -2.04 4.85 7.95
CA MET A 26 -1.67 5.29 6.61
C MET A 26 -0.50 6.27 6.65
N PRO A 27 0.29 6.31 5.56
CA PRO A 27 1.38 7.26 5.45
C PRO A 27 0.86 8.69 5.49
N SER A 28 1.56 9.56 6.23
CA SER A 28 1.31 11.01 6.24
C SER A 28 1.83 11.71 4.98
N VAL A 29 2.58 11.00 4.15
CA VAL A 29 3.20 11.50 2.92
C VAL A 29 2.82 10.61 1.74
N ALA A 30 2.69 11.21 0.56
CA ALA A 30 2.38 10.46 -0.68
C ALA A 30 3.60 9.72 -1.25
N GLY A 31 4.81 10.08 -0.82
CA GLY A 31 6.03 9.46 -1.31
C GLY A 31 7.29 10.28 -0.99
N PHE A 32 8.39 9.87 -1.59
CA PHE A 32 9.70 10.49 -1.43
C PHE A 32 10.34 10.69 -2.79
N ARG A 33 11.07 11.80 -2.96
CA ARG A 33 11.83 12.09 -4.18
C ARG A 33 13.28 12.40 -3.83
N PRO A 34 14.25 11.99 -4.65
CA PRO A 34 15.62 12.45 -4.53
C PRO A 34 15.70 13.97 -4.62
N VAL A 35 16.49 14.61 -3.76
CA VAL A 35 16.67 16.07 -3.75
C VAL A 35 17.58 16.51 -4.90
N ILE A 36 18.66 15.74 -5.14
CA ILE A 36 19.60 15.97 -6.23
C ILE A 36 19.88 14.61 -6.86
N SER A 37 19.69 14.48 -8.17
CA SER A 37 20.06 13.30 -8.91
C SER A 37 20.77 13.74 -10.21
N ASN A 38 22.07 13.49 -10.31
CA ASN A 38 22.83 13.69 -11.52
C ASN A 38 22.50 12.61 -12.59
N ASN A 39 21.95 11.49 -12.14
CA ASN A 39 21.42 10.39 -12.95
C ASN A 39 19.99 10.12 -12.46
N SER A 40 19.04 10.93 -12.88
CA SER A 40 17.63 10.69 -12.54
C SER A 40 17.18 9.40 -13.19
N CYS A 41 17.05 8.36 -12.38
CA CYS A 41 16.25 7.22 -12.78
C CYS A 41 14.81 7.76 -12.93
N GLU A 42 14.29 7.83 -14.16
CA GLU A 42 12.92 8.30 -14.43
C GLU A 42 11.87 7.32 -13.87
N GLU A 43 12.31 6.14 -13.41
CA GLU A 43 11.44 5.13 -12.83
C GLU A 43 10.91 5.57 -11.46
N THR A 44 9.60 5.58 -11.29
CA THR A 44 8.95 5.73 -10.00
C THR A 44 8.65 4.34 -9.43
N ILE A 45 9.06 4.08 -8.20
CA ILE A 45 8.82 2.82 -7.51
C ILE A 45 7.56 2.95 -6.67
N PHE A 46 6.59 2.06 -6.92
CA PHE A 46 5.32 2.03 -6.20
C PHE A 46 5.40 1.10 -4.99
N LEU A 47 5.30 1.69 -3.80
CA LEU A 47 5.21 0.98 -2.53
C LEU A 47 3.74 0.88 -2.12
N HIS A 48 3.20 -0.33 -2.01
CA HIS A 48 1.81 -0.53 -1.62
C HIS A 48 1.58 -0.24 -0.13
N PHE A 49 0.36 0.10 0.26
CA PHE A 49 0.03 0.42 1.65
C PHE A 49 0.36 -0.71 2.63
N GLU A 50 0.13 -1.96 2.24
CA GLU A 50 0.53 -3.11 3.06
C GLU A 50 2.06 -3.27 3.18
N GLU A 51 2.81 -2.88 2.15
CA GLU A 51 4.28 -2.89 2.18
C GLU A 51 4.81 -1.78 3.09
N TYR A 52 4.24 -0.57 3.00
CA TYR A 52 4.53 0.52 3.92
C TYR A 52 4.26 0.12 5.38
N GLU A 53 3.11 -0.51 5.65
CA GLU A 53 2.73 -0.94 7.01
C GLU A 53 3.71 -1.96 7.57
N THR A 54 4.24 -2.89 6.75
CA THR A 54 5.27 -3.83 7.24
C THR A 54 6.56 -3.14 7.65
N ILE A 55 7.01 -2.13 6.89
CA ILE A 55 8.18 -1.31 7.23
C ILE A 55 7.91 -0.54 8.52
N ARG A 56 6.74 0.07 8.64
CA ARG A 56 6.35 0.81 9.84
C ARG A 56 6.35 -0.08 11.09
N LEU A 57 5.76 -1.26 11.00
CA LEU A 57 5.67 -2.18 12.14
C LEU A 57 7.01 -2.81 12.49
N CYS A 58 7.76 -3.31 11.49
CA CYS A 58 8.97 -4.09 11.74
C CYS A 58 10.23 -3.22 11.91
N ASP A 59 10.40 -2.17 11.08
CA ASP A 59 11.62 -1.38 11.09
C ASP A 59 11.50 -0.10 11.95
N TYR A 60 10.33 0.53 12.01
CA TYR A 60 10.15 1.74 12.81
C TYR A 60 9.67 1.44 14.24
N GLU A 61 8.63 0.60 14.41
CA GLU A 61 8.14 0.20 15.74
C GLU A 61 8.92 -0.98 16.34
N MET A 62 9.87 -1.55 15.60
CA MET A 62 10.73 -2.66 16.04
C MET A 62 9.96 -3.91 16.48
N LYS A 63 8.76 -4.12 15.95
CA LYS A 63 7.96 -5.32 16.21
C LYS A 63 8.55 -6.53 15.52
N THR A 64 8.43 -7.68 16.14
CA THR A 64 8.75 -8.97 15.51
C THR A 64 7.80 -9.24 14.34
N GLN A 65 8.23 -10.03 13.36
CA GLN A 65 7.35 -10.44 12.26
C GLN A 65 6.10 -11.18 12.73
N GLN A 66 6.16 -11.84 13.87
CA GLN A 66 5.00 -12.51 14.47
C GLN A 66 3.96 -11.48 14.96
N GLU A 67 4.38 -10.49 15.72
CA GLU A 67 3.50 -9.42 16.22
C GLU A 67 2.93 -8.56 15.06
N ALA A 68 3.77 -8.24 14.08
CA ALA A 68 3.34 -7.50 12.90
C ALA A 68 2.30 -8.31 12.08
N SER A 69 2.47 -9.63 11.95
CA SER A 69 1.51 -10.48 11.24
C SER A 69 0.13 -10.51 11.92
N ILE A 70 0.11 -10.56 13.24
CA ILE A 70 -1.13 -10.47 14.03
C ILE A 70 -1.78 -9.10 13.83
N SER A 71 -1.00 -8.02 13.90
CA SER A 71 -1.49 -6.65 13.72
C SER A 71 -2.13 -6.44 12.35
N MET A 72 -1.59 -7.04 11.29
CA MET A 72 -2.07 -6.93 9.91
C MET A 72 -3.12 -7.99 9.53
N GLY A 73 -3.44 -8.93 10.43
CA GLY A 73 -4.40 -10.02 10.17
C GLY A 73 -3.94 -10.98 9.06
N VAL A 74 -2.62 -11.21 8.93
CA VAL A 74 -2.05 -12.10 7.93
C VAL A 74 -1.23 -13.21 8.58
N SER A 75 -0.93 -14.28 7.83
CA SER A 75 0.00 -15.30 8.29
C SER A 75 1.44 -14.77 8.30
N ARG A 76 2.28 -15.27 9.21
CA ARG A 76 3.71 -14.91 9.26
C ARG A 76 4.44 -15.11 7.91
N PRO A 77 4.27 -16.21 7.17
CA PRO A 77 4.87 -16.37 5.84
C PRO A 77 4.41 -15.31 4.84
N THR A 78 3.14 -14.91 4.90
CA THR A 78 2.59 -13.84 4.05
C THR A 78 3.24 -12.50 4.40
N LEU A 79 3.33 -12.17 5.69
CA LEU A 79 4.01 -10.96 6.14
C LEU A 79 5.47 -10.94 5.68
N SER A 80 6.21 -12.04 5.87
CA SER A 80 7.61 -12.14 5.46
C SER A 80 7.81 -11.84 3.96
N ARG A 81 6.91 -12.31 3.09
CA ARG A 81 6.95 -12.01 1.65
C ARG A 81 6.68 -10.53 1.35
N ILE A 82 5.67 -9.94 2.01
CA ILE A 82 5.35 -8.52 1.84
C ILE A 82 6.54 -7.67 2.31
N TYR A 83 7.07 -7.97 3.47
CA TYR A 83 8.21 -7.26 4.07
C TYR A 83 9.47 -7.35 3.21
N THR A 84 9.79 -8.53 2.65
CA THR A 84 10.91 -8.70 1.72
C THR A 84 10.71 -7.85 0.46
N SER A 85 9.51 -7.88 -0.14
CA SER A 85 9.17 -7.05 -1.30
C SER A 85 9.33 -5.56 -0.99
N ALA A 86 8.81 -5.10 0.15
CA ALA A 86 8.91 -3.70 0.58
C ALA A 86 10.37 -3.25 0.69
N ARG A 87 11.22 -4.03 1.37
CA ARG A 87 12.64 -3.71 1.53
C ARG A 87 13.40 -3.71 0.22
N GLN A 88 13.11 -4.64 -0.69
CA GLN A 88 13.74 -4.67 -2.01
C GLN A 88 13.38 -3.41 -2.83
N LYS A 89 12.12 -2.98 -2.80
CA LYS A 89 11.65 -1.77 -3.47
C LYS A 89 12.35 -0.52 -2.93
N ILE A 90 12.44 -0.39 -1.61
CA ILE A 90 13.10 0.74 -0.96
C ILE A 90 14.59 0.74 -1.28
N ALA A 91 15.26 -0.41 -1.19
CA ALA A 91 16.67 -0.55 -1.53
C ALA A 91 16.95 -0.18 -2.99
N LYS A 92 16.09 -0.64 -3.92
CA LYS A 92 16.18 -0.26 -5.33
C LYS A 92 16.05 1.25 -5.51
N ALA A 93 15.09 1.89 -4.83
CA ALA A 93 14.91 3.33 -4.91
C ALA A 93 16.16 4.09 -4.46
N PHE A 94 16.76 3.70 -3.34
CA PHE A 94 17.97 4.34 -2.82
C PHE A 94 19.18 4.14 -3.73
N VAL A 95 19.38 2.92 -4.24
CA VAL A 95 20.53 2.60 -5.09
C VAL A 95 20.43 3.29 -6.46
N CYS A 96 19.23 3.33 -7.05
CA CYS A 96 19.01 3.90 -8.37
C CYS A 96 18.69 5.42 -8.34
N GLY A 97 18.48 6.00 -7.17
CA GLY A 97 18.02 7.39 -7.07
C GLY A 97 16.60 7.58 -7.62
N ALA A 98 15.74 6.56 -7.50
CA ALA A 98 14.37 6.59 -7.99
C ALA A 98 13.41 7.23 -6.96
N ALA A 99 12.33 7.85 -7.43
CA ALA A 99 11.25 8.30 -6.57
C ALA A 99 10.46 7.11 -6.02
N ILE A 100 9.96 7.22 -4.79
CA ILE A 100 9.02 6.27 -4.18
C ILE A 100 7.66 6.94 -4.10
N MET A 101 6.62 6.29 -4.65
CA MET A 101 5.23 6.67 -4.47
C MET A 101 4.53 5.62 -3.61
N ILE A 102 3.80 6.06 -2.58
CA ILE A 102 3.08 5.14 -1.68
C ILE A 102 1.63 5.15 -2.08
N GLU A 103 1.17 4.08 -2.73
CA GLU A 103 -0.21 3.99 -3.21
C GLU A 103 -0.66 2.54 -3.46
N GLY A 104 -1.97 2.33 -3.51
CA GLY A 104 -2.58 1.08 -3.94
C GLY A 104 -2.37 -0.11 -3.00
N GLY A 105 -2.55 -1.31 -3.55
CA GLY A 105 -2.48 -2.57 -2.80
C GLY A 105 -3.85 -3.11 -2.40
N VAL A 106 -3.85 -4.31 -1.78
CA VAL A 106 -5.05 -4.98 -1.29
C VAL A 106 -5.10 -4.83 0.23
N SER A 107 -5.52 -3.66 0.68
CA SER A 107 -5.56 -3.32 2.11
C SER A 107 -6.89 -2.70 2.51
N TYR A 108 -7.24 -2.81 3.79
CA TYR A 108 -8.34 -2.11 4.41
C TYR A 108 -7.87 -1.48 5.72
N THR A 109 -8.59 -0.47 6.16
CA THR A 109 -8.37 0.15 7.48
C THR A 109 -9.67 0.18 8.24
N ASN A 110 -9.57 0.29 9.56
CA ASN A 110 -10.75 0.41 10.43
C ASN A 110 -11.26 1.86 10.52
N SER A 111 -10.65 2.80 9.81
CA SER A 111 -10.99 4.23 9.83
C SER A 111 -11.63 4.66 8.51
N GLU A 112 -12.48 5.68 8.57
CA GLU A 112 -13.06 6.31 7.39
C GLU A 112 -11.97 6.96 6.53
N TRP A 113 -12.03 6.69 5.25
CA TRP A 113 -11.07 7.17 4.26
C TRP A 113 -11.62 8.31 3.45
N PHE A 114 -10.76 9.28 3.19
CA PHE A 114 -11.07 10.44 2.37
C PHE A 114 -10.09 10.54 1.21
N ARG A 115 -10.61 10.85 0.05
CA ARG A 115 -9.81 11.22 -1.12
C ARG A 115 -9.92 12.72 -1.33
N CYS A 116 -8.79 13.43 -1.40
CA CYS A 116 -8.81 14.85 -1.77
C CYS A 116 -9.22 15.02 -3.23
N GLY A 117 -10.29 15.75 -3.49
CA GLY A 117 -10.78 16.04 -4.85
C GLY A 117 -9.82 16.87 -5.69
N SER A 118 -8.91 17.62 -5.06
CA SER A 118 -7.95 18.49 -5.75
C SER A 118 -6.64 17.78 -6.11
N CYS A 119 -5.99 17.11 -5.14
CA CYS A 119 -4.69 16.47 -5.35
C CYS A 119 -4.73 14.95 -5.42
N GLY A 120 -5.91 14.33 -5.23
CA GLY A 120 -6.09 12.88 -5.26
C GLY A 120 -5.51 12.13 -4.05
N PHE A 121 -4.93 12.84 -3.07
CA PHE A 121 -4.31 12.24 -1.90
C PHE A 121 -5.35 11.52 -1.02
N LEU A 122 -5.01 10.28 -0.61
CA LEU A 122 -5.83 9.48 0.30
C LEU A 122 -5.34 9.69 1.73
N PHE A 123 -6.25 10.04 2.64
CA PHE A 123 -5.94 10.21 4.05
C PHE A 123 -7.12 9.78 4.93
N ASN A 124 -6.84 9.51 6.20
CA ASN A 124 -7.88 9.20 7.17
C ASN A 124 -8.07 10.34 8.17
N ASN A 125 -9.24 10.38 8.80
CA ASN A 125 -9.49 11.30 9.89
C ASN A 125 -8.87 10.72 11.18
N ILE A 126 -7.67 11.18 11.53
CA ILE A 126 -6.97 10.77 12.76
C ILE A 126 -7.71 11.24 14.03
N ASN A 127 -8.57 12.26 13.90
CA ASN A 127 -9.34 12.79 15.01
C ASN A 127 -10.86 12.66 14.76
N PRO A 128 -11.50 11.58 15.24
CA PRO A 128 -12.93 11.34 15.02
C PRO A 128 -13.85 12.41 15.64
N ALA A 129 -13.33 13.25 16.53
CA ALA A 129 -14.08 14.39 17.11
C ALA A 129 -14.22 15.56 16.13
N LEU A 130 -13.41 15.63 15.08
CA LEU A 130 -13.51 16.64 14.03
C LEU A 130 -14.58 16.22 13.02
N LYS A 131 -15.71 16.94 12.99
CA LYS A 131 -16.73 16.72 11.96
C LYS A 131 -16.13 16.91 10.57
N ILE A 132 -16.49 16.01 9.65
CA ILE A 132 -16.03 15.90 8.24
C ILE A 132 -15.91 17.24 7.51
N ARG A 133 -16.77 18.21 7.81
CA ARG A 133 -16.79 19.54 7.17
C ARG A 133 -15.58 20.45 7.47
N LYS A 134 -14.70 20.06 8.37
CA LYS A 134 -13.49 20.83 8.76
C LYS A 134 -12.19 20.12 8.48
N THR A 135 -12.23 18.98 7.79
CA THR A 135 -11.03 18.22 7.50
C THR A 135 -10.33 18.84 6.29
N VAL A 136 -9.09 19.24 6.47
CA VAL A 136 -8.23 19.85 5.46
C VAL A 136 -7.30 18.75 4.91
N CYS A 137 -7.08 18.72 3.60
CA CYS A 137 -6.12 17.82 3.01
C CYS A 137 -4.70 18.11 3.56
N PRO A 138 -3.99 17.13 4.12
CA PRO A 138 -2.67 17.35 4.71
C PRO A 138 -1.58 17.68 3.67
N VAL A 139 -1.86 17.50 2.38
CA VAL A 139 -0.90 17.75 1.29
C VAL A 139 -1.12 19.09 0.61
N CYS A 140 -2.35 19.41 0.21
CA CYS A 140 -2.63 20.65 -0.52
C CYS A 140 -3.29 21.72 0.34
N PHE A 141 -3.62 21.42 1.60
CA PHE A 141 -4.25 22.33 2.57
C PHE A 141 -5.60 22.92 2.12
N LEU A 142 -6.24 22.32 1.11
CA LEU A 142 -7.56 22.75 0.66
C LEU A 142 -8.67 22.07 1.47
N SER A 143 -9.69 22.88 1.84
CA SER A 143 -10.78 22.45 2.72
C SER A 143 -11.97 21.77 2.00
N LEU A 144 -11.89 21.59 0.68
CA LEU A 144 -12.94 20.96 -0.12
C LEU A 144 -12.67 19.46 -0.29
N ILE A 145 -13.29 18.68 0.58
CA ILE A 145 -13.22 17.23 0.53
C ILE A 145 -14.48 16.73 -0.17
N HIS A 146 -14.34 16.25 -1.39
CA HIS A 146 -15.29 15.32 -1.98
C HIS A 146 -14.98 13.93 -1.44
N ILE A 147 -15.85 13.46 -0.55
CA ILE A 147 -15.82 12.09 -0.04
C ILE A 147 -16.28 11.21 -1.19
N SER A 148 -15.40 10.39 -1.72
CA SER A 148 -15.78 9.18 -2.44
C SER A 148 -15.40 8.01 -1.55
N GLU A 149 -16.40 7.30 -1.05
CA GLU A 149 -16.17 5.96 -0.52
C GLU A 149 -15.54 5.10 -1.62
N PRO A 150 -14.57 4.23 -1.26
CA PRO A 150 -13.92 3.35 -2.22
C PRO A 150 -14.88 2.33 -2.83
#